data_58353a8c9f56fe0d0b1fa7dd7b1cf43c
#
_entry.id   58353a8c9f56fe0d0b1fa7dd7b1cf43c
#
_cell.length_a   1.000
_cell.length_b   1.000
_cell.length_c   1.000
_cell.angle_alpha   90.00
_cell.angle_beta   90.00
_cell.angle_gamma   90.00
#
_symmetry.space_group_name_H-M   'P 1'
#
loop_
_entity.id
_entity.type
_entity.pdbx_description
1 polymer ?
#
loop_
_entity_poly.entity_id
_entity_poly.type
_entity_poly.pdbx_seq_one_letter_code
_entity_poly.pdbx_strand_id
1 'polypeptide(L)'
;MATDQGGGDMRGLVEQIARALVDEPEQVSVQAVDGEQVTVLELRVAPNDLGKVIGKQGRTARSIRTILSAAGMKLRKRFTLEILE
;
A
#
# COMPACT_ATOMS: atom_id res chain seq x y z
N MET A 1 -13.59 -11.38 -17.50
CA MET A 1 -12.99 -11.79 -16.32
C MET A 1 -13.31 -10.89 -15.14
N ALA A 2 -13.76 -11.48 -14.13
CA ALA A 2 -14.12 -10.71 -12.98
C ALA A 2 -12.86 -10.16 -12.36
N THR A 3 -12.81 -8.89 -12.20
CA THR A 3 -11.72 -8.31 -11.52
C THR A 3 -12.10 -8.05 -10.10
N ASP A 4 -11.16 -8.25 -9.25
CA ASP A 4 -11.34 -7.90 -7.89
C ASP A 4 -11.40 -6.39 -7.79
N GLN A 5 -12.53 -5.90 -7.34
CA GLN A 5 -12.73 -4.48 -7.19
C GLN A 5 -12.35 -4.10 -5.78
N GLY A 6 -11.44 -3.25 -5.60
CA GLY A 6 -11.13 -2.74 -4.29
C GLY A 6 -9.86 -3.31 -3.73
N GLY A 7 -9.94 -4.04 -2.60
CA GLY A 7 -8.75 -4.41 -1.85
C GLY A 7 -7.69 -5.12 -2.65
N GLY A 8 -8.09 -6.04 -3.54
CA GLY A 8 -7.14 -6.79 -4.33
C GLY A 8 -6.33 -5.92 -5.26
N ASP A 9 -6.99 -5.02 -5.97
CA ASP A 9 -6.31 -4.14 -6.90
C ASP A 9 -5.41 -3.15 -6.17
N MET A 10 -5.89 -2.62 -5.08
CA MET A 10 -5.11 -1.66 -4.30
C MET A 10 -3.93 -2.34 -3.64
N ARG A 11 -4.13 -3.57 -3.17
CA ARG A 11 -3.04 -4.34 -2.60
C ARG A 11 -1.94 -4.56 -3.63
N GLY A 12 -2.33 -4.94 -4.83
CA GLY A 12 -1.36 -5.16 -5.90
C GLY A 12 -0.61 -3.89 -6.28
N LEU A 13 -1.32 -2.78 -6.29
CA LEU A 13 -0.69 -1.50 -6.61
C LEU A 13 0.36 -1.14 -5.57
N VAL A 14 0.02 -1.26 -4.29
CA VAL A 14 0.98 -0.95 -3.23
C VAL A 14 2.18 -1.90 -3.31
N GLU A 15 1.92 -3.17 -3.59
CA GLU A 15 2.99 -4.14 -3.71
C GLU A 15 3.96 -3.77 -4.82
N GLN A 16 3.44 -3.37 -5.98
CA GLN A 16 4.29 -2.99 -7.09
C GLN A 16 5.09 -1.73 -6.77
N ILE A 17 4.45 -0.76 -6.14
CA ILE A 17 5.16 0.46 -5.78
C ILE A 17 6.30 0.14 -4.82
N ALA A 18 6.02 -0.66 -3.80
CA ALA A 18 7.03 -0.98 -2.80
C ALA A 18 8.19 -1.75 -3.43
N ARG A 19 7.89 -2.72 -4.29
CA ARG A 19 8.94 -3.50 -4.94
C ARG A 19 9.84 -2.64 -5.81
N ALA A 20 9.30 -1.59 -6.39
CA ALA A 20 10.09 -0.69 -7.22
C ALA A 20 11.03 0.18 -6.40
N LEU A 21 10.74 0.35 -5.12
CA LEU A 21 11.49 1.27 -4.28
C LEU A 21 12.57 0.59 -3.44
N VAL A 22 12.41 -0.70 -3.15
CA VAL A 22 13.25 -1.38 -2.18
C VAL A 22 14.39 -2.13 -2.84
N ASP A 23 15.39 -2.48 -2.03
CA ASP A 23 16.51 -3.30 -2.49
C ASP A 23 16.21 -4.79 -2.44
N GLU A 24 15.27 -5.19 -1.59
CA GLU A 24 14.92 -6.61 -1.42
C GLU A 24 13.45 -6.82 -1.72
N PRO A 25 13.09 -6.77 -2.99
CA PRO A 25 11.67 -6.88 -3.36
C PRO A 25 11.04 -8.21 -2.98
N GLU A 26 11.83 -9.25 -2.82
CA GLU A 26 11.29 -10.55 -2.42
C GLU A 26 10.75 -10.52 -1.00
N GLN A 27 11.09 -9.51 -0.22
CA GLN A 27 10.59 -9.40 1.15
C GLN A 27 9.39 -8.48 1.27
N VAL A 28 8.91 -7.96 0.15
CA VAL A 28 7.71 -7.10 0.17
C VAL A 28 6.48 -7.98 0.29
N SER A 29 5.62 -7.65 1.22
CA SER A 29 4.31 -8.28 1.29
C SER A 29 3.28 -7.23 1.67
N VAL A 30 2.09 -7.37 1.13
CA VAL A 30 0.99 -6.47 1.44
C VAL A 30 -0.22 -7.32 1.77
N GLN A 31 -0.85 -7.01 2.87
CA GLN A 31 -2.06 -7.70 3.28
C GLN A 31 -3.19 -6.71 3.42
N ALA A 32 -4.33 -7.05 2.84
CA ALA A 32 -5.51 -6.20 2.94
C ALA A 32 -6.36 -6.71 4.10
N VAL A 33 -6.64 -5.82 5.03
CA VAL A 33 -7.50 -6.12 6.17
C VAL A 33 -8.77 -5.32 5.99
N ASP A 34 -9.85 -6.00 5.65
CA ASP A 34 -11.11 -5.35 5.36
C ASP A 34 -11.88 -5.06 6.63
N GLY A 35 -12.25 -3.79 6.79
CA GLY A 35 -13.20 -3.39 7.81
C GLY A 35 -14.53 -3.06 7.17
N GLU A 36 -15.45 -2.58 7.97
CA GLU A 36 -16.78 -2.24 7.46
C GLU A 36 -16.72 -1.05 6.51
N GLN A 37 -15.89 -0.07 6.82
CA GLN A 37 -15.87 1.15 6.04
C GLN A 37 -14.49 1.45 5.48
N VAL A 38 -13.46 0.79 5.97
CA VAL A 38 -12.12 1.07 5.56
C VAL A 38 -11.36 -0.23 5.38
N THR A 39 -10.53 -0.29 4.35
CA THR A 39 -9.61 -1.39 4.16
C THR A 39 -8.22 -0.89 4.47
N VAL A 40 -7.54 -1.58 5.37
CA VAL A 40 -6.16 -1.24 5.74
C VAL A 40 -5.23 -2.11 4.92
N LEU A 41 -4.32 -1.46 4.21
CA LEU A 41 -3.29 -2.18 3.46
C LEU A 41 -2.03 -2.17 4.30
N GLU A 42 -1.67 -3.33 4.80
CA GLU A 42 -0.51 -3.48 5.67
C GLU A 42 0.68 -3.87 4.83
N LEU A 43 1.66 -3.00 4.79
CA LEU A 43 2.86 -3.18 3.98
C LEU A 43 4.01 -3.59 4.87
N ARG A 44 4.70 -4.65 4.48
CA ARG A 44 5.88 -5.13 5.18
C ARG A 44 7.02 -5.24 4.19
N VAL A 45 8.17 -4.73 4.57
CA VAL A 45 9.38 -4.78 3.74
C VAL A 45 10.55 -5.21 4.63
N ALA A 46 11.70 -5.46 4.01
CA ALA A 46 12.90 -5.75 4.78
C ALA A 46 13.20 -4.57 5.71
N PRO A 47 13.69 -4.83 6.92
CA PRO A 47 13.95 -3.73 7.86
C PRO A 47 14.84 -2.64 7.29
N ASN A 48 15.83 -3.01 6.50
CA ASN A 48 16.72 -2.02 5.91
C ASN A 48 16.05 -1.18 4.84
N ASP A 49 14.90 -1.60 4.38
CA ASP A 49 14.20 -0.89 3.30
C ASP A 49 13.08 0.00 3.80
N LEU A 50 12.83 0.01 5.10
CA LEU A 50 11.74 0.84 5.65
C LEU A 50 11.86 2.29 5.23
N GLY A 51 13.07 2.83 5.31
CA GLY A 51 13.26 4.23 4.94
C GLY A 51 12.93 4.51 3.50
N LYS A 52 13.05 3.51 2.63
CA LYS A 52 12.77 3.71 1.21
C LYS A 52 11.28 3.83 0.91
N VAL A 53 10.45 3.17 1.70
CA VAL A 53 9.00 3.26 1.49
C VAL A 53 8.39 4.40 2.29
N ILE A 54 9.02 4.81 3.38
CA ILE A 54 8.57 5.97 4.14
C ILE A 54 9.01 7.24 3.44
N GLY A 55 10.27 7.27 2.99
CA GLY A 55 10.82 8.40 2.30
C GLY A 55 11.25 9.51 3.23
N LYS A 56 11.96 10.47 2.67
CA LYS A 56 12.46 11.59 3.44
C LYS A 56 11.28 12.36 4.02
N GLN A 57 11.27 12.52 5.32
CA GLN A 57 10.20 13.25 6.01
C GLN A 57 8.83 12.65 5.75
N GLY A 58 8.79 11.35 5.47
CA GLY A 58 7.53 10.66 5.24
C GLY A 58 6.87 10.95 3.91
N ARG A 59 7.58 11.54 2.98
CA ARG A 59 6.96 12.01 1.73
C ARG A 59 6.50 10.88 0.83
N THR A 60 7.27 9.80 0.76
CA THR A 60 6.89 8.67 -0.07
C THR A 60 5.62 8.02 0.45
N ALA A 61 5.59 7.75 1.74
CA ALA A 61 4.39 7.15 2.35
C ALA A 61 3.18 8.05 2.17
N ARG A 62 3.38 9.37 2.31
CA ARG A 62 2.28 10.31 2.13
C ARG A 62 1.77 10.29 0.69
N SER A 63 2.68 10.20 -0.27
CA SER A 63 2.29 10.12 -1.68
C SER A 63 1.48 8.87 -1.96
N ILE A 64 1.91 7.74 -1.40
CA ILE A 64 1.16 6.50 -1.58
C ILE A 64 -0.23 6.65 -0.98
N ARG A 65 -0.34 7.23 0.22
CA ARG A 65 -1.64 7.44 0.84
C ARG A 65 -2.54 8.33 0.01
N THR A 66 -1.95 9.34 -0.64
CA THR A 66 -2.72 10.22 -1.51
C THR A 66 -3.28 9.46 -2.70
N ILE A 67 -2.45 8.59 -3.30
CA ILE A 67 -2.91 7.78 -4.42
C ILE A 67 -4.04 6.86 -3.99
N LEU A 68 -3.89 6.23 -2.82
CA LEU A 68 -4.92 5.33 -2.33
C LEU A 68 -6.22 6.07 -2.03
N SER A 69 -6.13 7.27 -1.51
CA SER A 69 -7.30 8.06 -1.23
C SER A 69 -8.04 8.42 -2.52
N ALA A 70 -7.29 8.83 -3.53
CA ALA A 70 -7.91 9.19 -4.81
C ALA A 70 -8.55 7.97 -5.47
N ALA A 71 -7.86 6.84 -5.46
CA ALA A 71 -8.41 5.62 -6.06
C ALA A 71 -9.65 5.16 -5.29
N GLY A 72 -9.60 5.29 -3.96
CA GLY A 72 -10.74 4.90 -3.15
C GLY A 72 -11.98 5.69 -3.44
N MET A 73 -11.81 6.98 -3.73
CA MET A 73 -12.97 7.81 -4.07
C MET A 73 -13.68 7.30 -5.32
N LYS A 74 -12.92 6.86 -6.30
CA LYS A 74 -13.51 6.29 -7.51
C LYS A 74 -14.27 5.02 -7.21
N LEU A 75 -13.78 4.21 -6.29
CA LEU A 75 -14.37 2.93 -5.95
C LEU A 75 -15.39 3.06 -4.84
N ARG A 76 -15.56 4.25 -4.29
CA ARG A 76 -16.44 4.50 -3.16
C ARG A 76 -16.05 3.65 -1.96
N LYS A 77 -14.74 3.52 -1.76
CA LYS A 77 -14.18 2.79 -0.65
C LYS A 77 -13.06 3.61 -0.06
N ARG A 78 -12.75 3.33 1.19
CA ARG A 78 -11.68 4.02 1.87
C ARG A 78 -10.53 3.06 2.10
N PHE A 79 -9.36 3.45 1.66
CA PHE A 79 -8.14 2.66 1.85
C PHE A 79 -7.15 3.45 2.65
N THR A 80 -6.48 2.77 3.56
CA THR A 80 -5.37 3.37 4.29
C THR A 80 -4.15 2.47 4.17
N LEU A 81 -3.00 3.06 4.42
CA LEU A 81 -1.73 2.35 4.37
C LEU A 81 -1.13 2.31 5.76
N GLU A 82 -0.73 1.13 6.17
CA GLU A 82 0.01 0.95 7.41
C GLU A 82 1.31 0.26 7.09
N ILE A 83 2.43 0.89 7.44
CA ILE A 83 3.75 0.31 7.21
C ILE A 83 4.19 -0.33 8.50
N LEU A 84 4.39 -1.64 8.45
CA LEU A 84 4.74 -2.43 9.63
C LEU A 84 6.25 -2.57 9.75
N GLU A 85 6.72 -2.60 10.98
CA GLU A 85 8.15 -2.77 11.22
C GLU A 85 8.54 -4.19 11.48
#